data_6fcacf9f28790f23bd99e1783a739ab3
#
_entry.id   6fcacf9f28790f23bd99e1783a739ab3
#
_cell.length_a   1.000
_cell.length_b   1.000
_cell.length_c   1.000
_cell.angle_alpha   90.00
_cell.angle_beta   90.00
_cell.angle_gamma   90.00
#
_symmetry.space_group_name_H-M   'P 1'
#
loop_
_entity.id
_entity.type
_entity.pdbx_description
1 polymer ?
#
loop_
_entity_poly.entity_id
_entity_poly.type
_entity_poly.pdbx_seq_one_letter_code
_entity_poly.pdbx_strand_id
1 'polypeptide(L)'
;MPEHDIKCGAPKLVVAQIGAREHYAIACALHSRGKLAAMMTDFWVPQKHWLRVLPGVKRLRDRFHASLGLAVVRAPNLTMFCFELWQRLLKRRGWPVNMARNTLFQKFAISKFDKLAMQHEQLALFSYSYAARDLFDEAKRRGWKTLLGQIDPGPEEERIVAAEHERYPKLGSRWQPAPTEYWAAWRQEIDLADVVIVNSEWSKQCLIKEGVDERKLEVVPL
;
A
#
# COMPACT_ATOMS: atom_id res chain seq x y z
N MET A 1 -38.99 25.37 10.93
CA MET A 1 -37.59 25.41 10.50
C MET A 1 -37.35 24.08 9.78
N PRO A 2 -37.00 24.04 8.50
CA PRO A 2 -36.74 22.79 7.81
C PRO A 2 -35.36 22.28 8.24
N GLU A 3 -35.34 21.06 8.80
CA GLU A 3 -34.15 20.27 8.98
C GLU A 3 -33.51 20.05 7.59
N HIS A 4 -32.37 20.69 7.37
CA HIS A 4 -31.47 20.33 6.28
C HIS A 4 -30.84 19.00 6.64
N ASP A 5 -31.47 17.91 6.21
CA ASP A 5 -30.85 16.60 6.06
C ASP A 5 -29.71 16.74 5.02
N ILE A 6 -28.54 17.13 5.49
CA ILE A 6 -27.31 17.06 4.71
C ILE A 6 -27.06 15.55 4.55
N LYS A 7 -27.53 14.96 3.45
CA LYS A 7 -27.10 13.64 2.99
C LYS A 7 -25.59 13.71 2.71
N CYS A 8 -24.83 13.59 3.79
CA CYS A 8 -23.38 13.47 3.69
C CYS A 8 -23.08 12.18 2.91
N GLY A 9 -22.70 12.33 1.65
CA GLY A 9 -22.40 11.20 0.78
C GLY A 9 -21.25 10.38 1.38
N ALA A 10 -21.32 9.05 1.30
CA ALA A 10 -20.23 8.20 1.79
C ALA A 10 -18.89 8.63 1.19
N PRO A 11 -17.80 8.67 1.98
CA PRO A 11 -16.49 9.16 1.54
C PRO A 11 -16.00 8.40 0.32
N LYS A 12 -15.32 9.11 -0.59
CA LYS A 12 -14.54 8.47 -1.65
C LYS A 12 -13.19 8.02 -1.11
N LEU A 13 -12.66 6.93 -1.65
CA LEU A 13 -11.39 6.38 -1.21
C LEU A 13 -10.25 6.76 -2.15
N VAL A 14 -9.16 7.16 -1.55
CA VAL A 14 -7.85 7.17 -2.18
C VAL A 14 -7.20 5.82 -1.91
N VAL A 15 -6.73 5.13 -2.94
CA VAL A 15 -5.99 3.87 -2.80
C VAL A 15 -4.52 4.16 -3.07
N ALA A 16 -3.64 3.84 -2.12
CA ALA A 16 -2.19 3.99 -2.25
C ALA A 16 -1.52 2.63 -2.09
N GLN A 17 -0.82 2.14 -3.13
CA GLN A 17 -0.16 0.84 -3.10
C GLN A 17 1.13 0.81 -3.91
N ILE A 18 2.13 0.12 -3.39
CA ILE A 18 3.33 -0.24 -4.14
C ILE A 18 3.09 -1.59 -4.80
N GLY A 19 3.31 -1.66 -6.10
CA GLY A 19 3.08 -2.88 -6.85
C GLY A 19 1.66 -3.07 -7.36
N ALA A 20 1.49 -4.09 -8.17
CA ALA A 20 0.17 -4.54 -8.64
C ALA A 20 -0.43 -5.55 -7.64
N ARG A 21 -0.50 -5.17 -6.35
CA ARG A 21 -1.03 -6.05 -5.31
C ARG A 21 -2.45 -6.45 -5.64
N GLU A 22 -2.75 -7.75 -5.53
CA GLU A 22 -4.06 -8.34 -5.85
C GLU A 22 -4.60 -7.87 -7.20
N HIS A 23 -3.70 -7.66 -8.17
CA HIS A 23 -4.07 -7.14 -9.50
C HIS A 23 -4.94 -5.87 -9.45
N TYR A 24 -4.72 -4.99 -8.45
CA TYR A 24 -5.48 -3.77 -8.21
C TYR A 24 -6.96 -4.02 -7.82
N ALA A 25 -7.32 -5.18 -7.27
CA ALA A 25 -8.69 -5.58 -7.00
C ALA A 25 -9.47 -4.52 -6.18
N ILE A 26 -8.89 -4.00 -5.11
CA ILE A 26 -9.52 -2.97 -4.27
C ILE A 26 -9.84 -1.71 -5.08
N ALA A 27 -8.87 -1.20 -5.84
CA ALA A 27 -9.07 -0.02 -6.68
C ALA A 27 -10.12 -0.26 -7.78
N CYS A 28 -10.12 -1.45 -8.40
CA CYS A 28 -11.10 -1.85 -9.41
C CYS A 28 -12.52 -1.92 -8.81
N ALA A 29 -12.68 -2.55 -7.65
CA ALA A 29 -13.96 -2.67 -6.95
C ALA A 29 -14.52 -1.30 -6.54
N LEU A 30 -13.67 -0.40 -6.07
CA LEU A 30 -14.07 0.96 -5.74
C LEU A 30 -14.40 1.79 -6.97
N HIS A 31 -13.64 1.64 -8.05
CA HIS A 31 -13.91 2.35 -9.31
C HIS A 31 -15.23 1.95 -9.92
N SER A 32 -15.53 0.65 -10.00
CA SER A 32 -16.79 0.14 -10.55
C SER A 32 -18.04 0.63 -9.79
N ARG A 33 -17.87 0.99 -8.52
CA ARG A 33 -18.93 1.55 -7.66
C ARG A 33 -18.91 3.08 -7.55
N GLY A 34 -18.07 3.77 -8.34
CA GLY A 34 -17.93 5.23 -8.27
C GLY A 34 -17.36 5.76 -6.94
N LYS A 35 -16.73 4.89 -6.13
CA LYS A 35 -16.17 5.22 -4.82
C LYS A 35 -14.66 5.52 -4.83
N LEU A 36 -13.96 5.30 -5.95
CA LEU A 36 -12.54 5.61 -6.09
C LEU A 36 -12.36 7.11 -6.38
N ALA A 37 -11.66 7.83 -5.52
CA ALA A 37 -11.22 9.20 -5.77
C ALA A 37 -9.97 9.21 -6.66
N ALA A 38 -8.97 8.42 -6.29
CA ALA A 38 -7.74 8.22 -7.05
C ALA A 38 -7.03 6.95 -6.63
N MET A 39 -6.24 6.38 -7.54
CA MET A 39 -5.24 5.36 -7.22
C MET A 39 -3.83 5.94 -7.36
N MET A 40 -2.99 5.70 -6.37
CA MET A 40 -1.57 6.03 -6.35
C MET A 40 -0.76 4.76 -6.33
N THR A 41 0.21 4.62 -7.23
CA THR A 41 1.07 3.45 -7.30
C THR A 41 2.50 3.85 -7.70
N ASP A 42 3.45 2.95 -7.52
CA ASP A 42 4.86 3.18 -7.86
C ASP A 42 5.09 3.29 -9.36
N PHE A 43 4.45 2.39 -10.14
CA PHE A 43 4.48 2.40 -11.60
C PHE A 43 3.09 2.20 -12.18
N TRP A 44 2.78 2.98 -13.22
CA TRP A 44 1.57 2.81 -14.02
C TRP A 44 1.89 2.99 -15.49
N VAL A 45 1.70 1.94 -16.31
CA VAL A 45 2.08 1.95 -17.72
C VAL A 45 0.87 1.57 -18.58
N PRO A 46 0.10 2.55 -19.09
CA PRO A 46 -1.04 2.32 -19.96
C PRO A 46 -0.72 1.43 -21.16
N GLN A 47 -1.74 0.75 -21.70
CA GLN A 47 -1.55 -0.23 -22.79
C GLN A 47 -0.80 0.32 -23.99
N LYS A 48 -1.06 1.57 -24.37
CA LYS A 48 -0.45 2.23 -25.54
C LYS A 48 0.88 2.93 -25.21
N HIS A 49 1.43 2.75 -24.02
CA HIS A 49 2.66 3.45 -23.63
C HIS A 49 3.89 2.79 -24.23
N TRP A 50 4.77 3.59 -24.83
CA TRP A 50 5.99 3.14 -25.50
C TRP A 50 6.93 2.31 -24.61
N LEU A 51 6.95 2.54 -23.31
CA LEU A 51 7.74 1.75 -22.36
C LEU A 51 7.42 0.24 -22.39
N ARG A 52 6.26 -0.16 -22.89
CA ARG A 52 5.88 -1.59 -22.95
C ARG A 52 6.63 -2.37 -24.04
N VAL A 53 7.19 -1.69 -25.02
CA VAL A 53 7.92 -2.31 -26.15
C VAL A 53 9.42 -2.41 -25.89
N LEU A 54 9.94 -1.80 -24.82
CA LEU A 54 11.35 -1.90 -24.50
C LEU A 54 11.74 -3.32 -24.03
N PRO A 55 12.86 -3.86 -24.50
CA PRO A 55 13.38 -5.14 -24.01
C PRO A 55 13.76 -5.02 -22.52
N GLY A 56 13.50 -6.09 -21.75
CA GLY A 56 13.83 -6.14 -20.31
C GLY A 56 12.76 -5.58 -19.37
N VAL A 57 11.69 -4.96 -19.86
CA VAL A 57 10.61 -4.37 -19.03
C VAL A 57 9.34 -5.22 -18.94
N LYS A 58 9.46 -6.55 -19.11
CA LYS A 58 8.29 -7.47 -19.01
C LYS A 58 7.45 -7.22 -17.76
N ARG A 59 8.10 -6.96 -16.61
CA ARG A 59 7.43 -6.67 -15.33
C ARG A 59 6.58 -5.38 -15.34
N LEU A 60 6.81 -4.45 -16.26
CA LEU A 60 6.00 -3.24 -16.39
C LEU A 60 4.68 -3.52 -17.14
N ARG A 61 4.52 -4.65 -17.82
CA ARG A 61 3.26 -5.02 -18.47
C ARG A 61 2.15 -5.26 -17.47
N ASP A 62 2.51 -5.76 -16.27
CA ASP A 62 1.58 -6.05 -15.18
C ASP A 62 1.23 -4.78 -14.36
N ARG A 63 1.81 -3.63 -14.73
CA ARG A 63 1.57 -2.32 -14.09
C ARG A 63 0.46 -1.54 -14.79
N PHE A 64 -0.62 -2.23 -15.14
CA PHE A 64 -1.83 -1.68 -15.74
C PHE A 64 -2.99 -2.64 -15.55
N HIS A 65 -4.18 -2.09 -15.32
CA HIS A 65 -5.43 -2.84 -15.32
C HIS A 65 -6.46 -2.11 -16.18
N ALA A 66 -7.11 -2.83 -17.10
CA ALA A 66 -8.03 -2.25 -18.08
C ALA A 66 -9.22 -1.54 -17.43
N SER A 67 -9.78 -2.12 -16.36
CA SER A 67 -10.90 -1.52 -15.60
C SER A 67 -10.57 -0.17 -14.97
N LEU A 68 -9.29 0.18 -14.81
CA LEU A 68 -8.85 1.45 -14.28
C LEU A 68 -8.40 2.43 -15.37
N GLY A 69 -8.65 2.11 -16.64
CA GLY A 69 -8.22 2.95 -17.76
C GLY A 69 -8.81 4.36 -17.77
N LEU A 70 -10.00 4.53 -17.19
CA LEU A 70 -10.67 5.83 -17.01
C LEU A 70 -10.55 6.40 -15.59
N ALA A 71 -9.96 5.66 -14.66
CA ALA A 71 -9.75 6.12 -13.29
C ALA A 71 -8.62 7.16 -13.21
N VAL A 72 -8.68 7.98 -12.16
CA VAL A 72 -7.58 8.88 -11.82
C VAL A 72 -6.44 8.06 -11.21
N VAL A 73 -5.44 7.71 -12.02
CA VAL A 73 -4.25 7.02 -11.57
C VAL A 73 -3.03 7.94 -11.59
N ARG A 74 -2.25 7.94 -10.52
CA ARG A 74 -1.02 8.73 -10.38
C ARG A 74 0.14 7.81 -10.03
N ALA A 75 1.25 7.96 -10.74
CA ALA A 75 2.47 7.20 -10.49
C ALA A 75 3.71 8.05 -10.82
N PRO A 76 4.76 8.02 -9.99
CA PRO A 76 6.01 8.74 -10.23
C PRO A 76 6.95 7.92 -11.15
N ASN A 77 6.47 7.47 -12.30
CA ASN A 77 7.17 6.54 -13.19
C ASN A 77 8.64 6.89 -13.41
N LEU A 78 8.94 8.14 -13.75
CA LEU A 78 10.32 8.58 -14.03
C LEU A 78 11.16 8.58 -12.75
N THR A 79 10.63 9.14 -11.66
CA THR A 79 11.34 9.18 -10.37
C THR A 79 11.67 7.78 -9.87
N MET A 80 10.69 6.87 -9.94
CA MET A 80 10.90 5.48 -9.54
C MET A 80 11.86 4.74 -10.46
N PHE A 81 11.80 4.99 -11.76
CA PHE A 81 12.74 4.42 -12.72
C PHE A 81 14.18 4.88 -12.42
N CYS A 82 14.38 6.17 -12.22
CA CYS A 82 15.70 6.72 -11.86
C CYS A 82 16.19 6.15 -10.51
N PHE A 83 15.31 6.03 -9.52
CA PHE A 83 15.64 5.41 -8.24
C PHE A 83 16.12 3.97 -8.42
N GLU A 84 15.35 3.13 -9.13
CA GLU A 84 15.70 1.72 -9.36
C GLU A 84 17.01 1.58 -10.13
N LEU A 85 17.21 2.41 -11.15
CA LEU A 85 18.46 2.42 -11.93
C LEU A 85 19.64 2.79 -11.04
N TRP A 86 19.50 3.82 -10.21
CA TRP A 86 20.56 4.28 -9.30
C TRP A 86 20.91 3.20 -8.27
N GLN A 87 19.92 2.53 -7.67
CA GLN A 87 20.18 1.43 -6.73
C GLN A 87 20.93 0.26 -7.41
N ARG A 88 20.58 -0.05 -8.67
CA ARG A 88 21.28 -1.08 -9.45
C ARG A 88 22.72 -0.71 -9.74
N LEU A 89 23.00 0.53 -10.15
CA LEU A 89 24.35 1.03 -10.42
C LEU A 89 25.22 0.97 -9.14
N LEU A 90 24.64 1.31 -8.00
CA LEU A 90 25.32 1.22 -6.70
C LEU A 90 25.36 -0.21 -6.12
N LYS A 91 24.80 -1.21 -6.82
CA LYS A 91 24.69 -2.60 -6.36
C LYS A 91 24.00 -2.75 -4.99
N ARG A 92 23.20 -1.78 -4.59
CA ARG A 92 22.44 -1.79 -3.33
C ARG A 92 21.22 -2.69 -3.45
N ARG A 93 20.91 -3.45 -2.38
CA ARG A 93 19.81 -4.41 -2.33
C ARG A 93 19.30 -4.57 -0.89
N GLY A 94 18.18 -5.29 -0.73
CA GLY A 94 17.63 -5.64 0.58
C GLY A 94 16.87 -4.53 1.28
N TRP A 95 16.78 -4.60 2.58
CA TRP A 95 15.95 -3.74 3.42
C TRP A 95 16.17 -2.24 3.22
N PRO A 96 17.41 -1.71 3.17
CA PRO A 96 17.62 -0.27 2.99
C PRO A 96 17.00 0.25 1.69
N VAL A 97 17.07 -0.53 0.61
CA VAL A 97 16.47 -0.15 -0.70
C VAL A 97 14.95 -0.21 -0.63
N ASN A 98 14.38 -1.24 0.02
CA ASN A 98 12.93 -1.35 0.18
C ASN A 98 12.36 -0.20 1.01
N MET A 99 12.98 0.12 2.14
CA MET A 99 12.55 1.23 3.00
C MET A 99 12.68 2.58 2.29
N ALA A 100 13.77 2.82 1.55
CA ALA A 100 13.94 4.04 0.78
C ALA A 100 12.90 4.17 -0.35
N ARG A 101 12.55 3.06 -1.02
CA ARG A 101 11.47 3.02 -2.02
C ARG A 101 10.12 3.39 -1.39
N ASN A 102 9.81 2.79 -0.25
CA ASN A 102 8.57 3.07 0.48
C ASN A 102 8.47 4.56 0.86
N THR A 103 9.54 5.13 1.39
CA THR A 103 9.61 6.56 1.72
C THR A 103 9.42 7.45 0.48
N LEU A 104 10.08 7.12 -0.63
CA LEU A 104 9.95 7.88 -1.88
C LEU A 104 8.51 7.85 -2.40
N PHE A 105 7.87 6.69 -2.38
CA PHE A 105 6.47 6.52 -2.78
C PHE A 105 5.53 7.32 -1.88
N GLN A 106 5.68 7.23 -0.56
CA GLN A 106 4.85 7.96 0.39
C GLN A 106 4.94 9.48 0.17
N LYS A 107 6.15 10.03 0.03
CA LYS A 107 6.36 11.47 -0.28
C LYS A 107 5.65 11.88 -1.57
N PHE A 108 5.74 11.06 -2.61
CA PHE A 108 5.02 11.32 -3.86
C PHE A 108 3.50 11.33 -3.64
N ALA A 109 2.95 10.33 -2.98
CA ALA A 109 1.51 10.21 -2.78
C ALA A 109 0.97 11.38 -1.94
N ILE A 110 1.64 11.73 -0.85
CA ILE A 110 1.31 12.89 0.00
C ILE A 110 1.27 14.19 -0.82
N SER A 111 2.19 14.40 -1.75
CA SER A 111 2.22 15.60 -2.61
C SER A 111 0.97 15.78 -3.49
N LYS A 112 0.07 14.79 -3.53
CA LYS A 112 -1.19 14.84 -4.30
C LYS A 112 -2.41 15.06 -3.42
N PHE A 113 -2.28 14.99 -2.10
CA PHE A 113 -3.40 15.05 -1.18
C PHE A 113 -4.13 16.40 -1.20
N ASP A 114 -3.42 17.54 -1.29
CA ASP A 114 -4.07 18.84 -1.38
C ASP A 114 -5.03 18.95 -2.57
N LYS A 115 -4.56 18.51 -3.73
CA LYS A 115 -5.39 18.53 -4.94
C LYS A 115 -6.62 17.64 -4.81
N LEU A 116 -6.50 16.50 -4.15
CA LEU A 116 -7.64 15.60 -3.93
C LEU A 116 -8.62 16.17 -2.90
N ALA A 117 -8.11 16.78 -1.83
CA ALA A 117 -8.94 17.44 -0.82
C ALA A 117 -9.77 18.59 -1.41
N MET A 118 -9.24 19.33 -2.39
CA MET A 118 -10.00 20.36 -3.10
C MET A 118 -11.09 19.80 -4.02
N GLN A 119 -10.99 18.55 -4.45
CA GLN A 119 -11.92 17.93 -5.40
C GLN A 119 -13.02 17.10 -4.74
N HIS A 120 -12.89 16.79 -3.45
CA HIS A 120 -13.78 15.88 -2.73
C HIS A 120 -14.00 16.39 -1.31
N GLU A 121 -15.25 16.48 -0.89
CA GLU A 121 -15.62 16.94 0.46
C GLU A 121 -15.19 15.96 1.56
N GLN A 122 -15.30 14.66 1.27
CA GLN A 122 -14.94 13.61 2.22
C GLN A 122 -14.07 12.57 1.56
N LEU A 123 -12.94 12.31 2.16
CA LEU A 123 -11.99 11.29 1.72
C LEU A 123 -11.67 10.30 2.85
N ALA A 124 -11.38 9.07 2.43
CA ALA A 124 -10.71 8.08 3.25
C ALA A 124 -9.51 7.53 2.46
N LEU A 125 -8.52 7.02 3.17
CA LEU A 125 -7.29 6.49 2.58
C LEU A 125 -7.18 5.00 2.88
N PHE A 126 -7.05 4.20 1.83
CA PHE A 126 -6.64 2.81 1.90
C PHE A 126 -5.18 2.67 1.48
N SER A 127 -4.37 1.97 2.27
CA SER A 127 -3.02 1.57 1.88
C SER A 127 -2.69 0.18 2.37
N TYR A 128 -1.80 -0.52 1.68
CA TYR A 128 -1.25 -1.78 2.19
C TYR A 128 -0.13 -1.53 3.19
N SER A 129 0.02 -2.47 4.13
CA SER A 129 1.07 -2.48 5.13
C SER A 129 2.47 -2.29 4.55
N TYR A 130 3.36 -1.78 5.41
CA TYR A 130 4.79 -1.51 5.16
C TYR A 130 5.11 -0.29 4.29
N ALA A 131 4.08 0.44 3.81
CA ALA A 131 4.26 1.68 3.08
C ALA A 131 3.16 2.72 3.40
N ALA A 132 2.53 2.63 4.56
CA ALA A 132 1.37 3.42 4.93
C ALA A 132 1.65 4.49 6.01
N ARG A 133 2.72 4.37 6.79
CA ARG A 133 2.97 5.20 7.97
C ARG A 133 2.83 6.70 7.71
N ASP A 134 3.63 7.25 6.82
CA ASP A 134 3.64 8.69 6.56
C ASP A 134 2.35 9.14 5.84
N LEU A 135 1.76 8.23 5.03
CA LEU A 135 0.47 8.45 4.38
C LEU A 135 -0.66 8.57 5.41
N PHE A 136 -0.68 7.69 6.40
CA PHE A 136 -1.72 7.69 7.44
C PHE A 136 -1.56 8.87 8.40
N ASP A 137 -0.33 9.21 8.78
CA ASP A 137 -0.06 10.39 9.58
C ASP A 137 -0.60 11.67 8.89
N GLU A 138 -0.33 11.84 7.59
CA GLU A 138 -0.85 12.98 6.83
C GLU A 138 -2.37 12.91 6.63
N ALA A 139 -2.94 11.73 6.38
CA ALA A 139 -4.38 11.54 6.27
C ALA A 139 -5.11 11.90 7.58
N LYS A 140 -4.56 11.48 8.72
CA LYS A 140 -5.08 11.83 10.06
C LYS A 140 -5.06 13.33 10.31
N ARG A 141 -3.97 14.02 9.95
CA ARG A 141 -3.90 15.50 10.07
C ARG A 141 -4.97 16.20 9.26
N ARG A 142 -5.48 15.57 8.20
CA ARG A 142 -6.58 16.07 7.36
C ARG A 142 -7.98 15.60 7.80
N GLY A 143 -8.06 14.82 8.88
CA GLY A 143 -9.33 14.24 9.35
C GLY A 143 -9.85 13.08 8.49
N TRP A 144 -9.01 12.48 7.62
CA TRP A 144 -9.42 11.35 6.80
C TRP A 144 -9.38 10.05 7.61
N LYS A 145 -10.34 9.18 7.32
CA LYS A 145 -10.30 7.80 7.83
C LYS A 145 -9.22 6.98 7.11
N THR A 146 -8.57 6.08 7.84
CA THR A 146 -7.45 5.27 7.37
C THR A 146 -7.76 3.80 7.45
N LEU A 147 -7.56 3.08 6.35
CA LEU A 147 -7.80 1.64 6.23
C LEU A 147 -6.49 0.97 5.80
N LEU A 148 -5.99 0.06 6.61
CA LEU A 148 -4.77 -0.70 6.34
C LEU A 148 -5.12 -2.08 5.81
N GLY A 149 -4.66 -2.42 4.61
CA GLY A 149 -4.67 -3.79 4.11
C GLY A 149 -3.43 -4.55 4.60
N GLN A 150 -3.58 -5.36 5.62
CA GLN A 150 -2.50 -6.21 6.14
C GLN A 150 -2.52 -7.55 5.41
N ILE A 151 -1.55 -7.78 4.55
CA ILE A 151 -1.52 -8.89 3.60
C ILE A 151 -0.93 -10.19 4.17
N ASP A 152 -0.25 -10.10 5.28
CA ASP A 152 0.47 -11.18 5.93
C ASP A 152 0.23 -11.15 7.46
N PRO A 153 0.69 -12.14 8.23
CA PRO A 153 0.48 -12.18 9.67
C PRO A 153 1.45 -11.26 10.47
N GLY A 154 2.11 -10.31 9.81
CA GLY A 154 3.04 -9.39 10.44
C GLY A 154 4.31 -10.08 10.96
N PRO A 155 4.80 -9.73 12.18
CA PRO A 155 6.01 -10.30 12.76
C PRO A 155 6.00 -11.83 12.88
N GLU A 156 4.83 -12.47 12.89
CA GLU A 156 4.73 -13.94 12.93
C GLU A 156 5.29 -14.58 11.67
N GLU A 157 5.12 -13.97 10.49
CA GLU A 157 5.75 -14.48 9.26
C GLU A 157 7.26 -14.52 9.39
N GLU A 158 7.87 -13.46 9.93
CA GLU A 158 9.32 -13.43 10.12
C GLU A 158 9.78 -14.52 11.10
N ARG A 159 9.04 -14.75 12.20
CA ARG A 159 9.35 -15.83 13.16
C ARG A 159 9.30 -17.21 12.52
N ILE A 160 8.27 -17.46 11.71
CA ILE A 160 8.14 -18.73 10.96
C ILE A 160 9.30 -18.89 9.98
N VAL A 161 9.60 -17.86 9.20
CA VAL A 161 10.70 -17.92 8.22
C VAL A 161 12.04 -18.10 8.92
N ALA A 162 12.29 -17.44 10.05
CA ALA A 162 13.51 -17.61 10.84
C ALA A 162 13.67 -19.06 11.31
N ALA A 163 12.60 -19.65 11.89
CA ALA A 163 12.61 -21.03 12.36
C ALA A 163 12.87 -22.04 11.21
N GLU A 164 12.28 -21.80 10.03
CA GLU A 164 12.54 -22.65 8.86
C GLU A 164 13.98 -22.51 8.33
N HIS A 165 14.56 -21.31 8.41
CA HIS A 165 15.97 -21.11 8.08
C HIS A 165 16.93 -21.85 9.03
N GLU A 166 16.63 -21.85 10.32
CA GLU A 166 17.40 -22.59 11.33
C GLU A 166 17.27 -24.10 11.09
N ARG A 167 16.08 -24.57 10.76
CA ARG A 167 15.79 -26.00 10.49
C ARG A 167 16.44 -26.51 9.21
N TYR A 168 16.53 -25.66 8.18
CA TYR A 168 17.02 -26.03 6.85
C TYR A 168 18.14 -25.12 6.33
N PRO A 169 19.29 -25.00 7.02
CA PRO A 169 20.34 -24.03 6.69
C PRO A 169 20.97 -24.26 5.30
N LYS A 170 20.86 -25.46 4.75
CA LYS A 170 21.42 -25.83 3.44
C LYS A 170 20.51 -25.47 2.26
N LEU A 171 19.23 -25.13 2.49
CA LEU A 171 18.31 -24.71 1.43
C LEU A 171 18.53 -23.25 0.99
N GLY A 172 19.46 -22.58 1.59
CA GLY A 172 20.27 -21.50 1.05
C GLY A 172 19.54 -20.30 0.44
N SER A 173 18.51 -19.74 1.09
CA SER A 173 18.12 -18.39 0.70
C SER A 173 19.01 -17.35 1.40
N ARG A 174 19.20 -16.19 0.78
CA ARG A 174 19.88 -15.04 1.41
C ARG A 174 18.90 -14.22 2.25
N TRP A 175 17.96 -14.88 2.91
CA TRP A 175 17.03 -14.21 3.78
C TRP A 175 17.75 -13.54 4.96
N GLN A 176 17.29 -12.38 5.32
CA GLN A 176 17.75 -11.64 6.50
C GLN A 176 16.52 -11.06 7.20
N PRO A 177 16.49 -11.05 8.55
CA PRO A 177 15.41 -10.46 9.30
C PRO A 177 15.26 -8.98 8.94
N ALA A 178 14.06 -8.48 9.10
CA ALA A 178 13.80 -7.06 8.93
C ALA A 178 14.49 -6.26 10.05
N PRO A 179 14.99 -5.05 9.76
CA PRO A 179 15.58 -4.20 10.79
C PRO A 179 14.50 -3.70 11.76
N THR A 180 14.90 -3.35 12.97
CA THR A 180 14.00 -2.87 14.02
C THR A 180 13.15 -1.68 13.57
N GLU A 181 13.73 -0.78 12.78
CA GLU A 181 13.05 0.41 12.24
C GLU A 181 11.88 0.04 11.30
N TYR A 182 11.98 -1.08 10.61
CA TYR A 182 10.89 -1.56 9.75
C TYR A 182 9.68 -1.98 10.59
N TRP A 183 9.90 -2.75 11.66
CA TRP A 183 8.84 -3.16 12.57
C TRP A 183 8.29 -2.00 13.40
N ALA A 184 9.14 -1.05 13.77
CA ALA A 184 8.69 0.18 14.43
C ALA A 184 7.78 1.01 13.51
N ALA A 185 8.10 1.12 12.22
CA ALA A 185 7.25 1.79 11.25
C ALA A 185 5.92 1.06 11.05
N TRP A 186 5.94 -0.28 10.95
CA TRP A 186 4.75 -1.10 10.88
C TRP A 186 3.82 -0.91 12.11
N ARG A 187 4.39 -0.86 13.31
CA ARG A 187 3.60 -0.61 14.53
C ARG A 187 2.88 0.75 14.45
N GLN A 188 3.57 1.77 13.97
CA GLN A 188 2.96 3.10 13.78
C GLN A 188 1.85 3.07 12.71
N GLU A 189 1.98 2.29 11.63
CA GLU A 189 0.91 2.12 10.65
C GLU A 189 -0.35 1.52 11.28
N ILE A 190 -0.20 0.47 12.09
CA ILE A 190 -1.28 -0.19 12.84
C ILE A 190 -1.96 0.80 13.80
N ASP A 191 -1.17 1.58 14.54
CA ASP A 191 -1.70 2.54 15.52
C ASP A 191 -2.50 3.65 14.83
N LEU A 192 -2.04 4.14 13.68
CA LEU A 192 -2.67 5.18 12.87
C LEU A 192 -3.89 4.67 12.07
N ALA A 193 -4.04 3.36 11.86
CA ALA A 193 -5.17 2.80 11.15
C ALA A 193 -6.45 2.87 12.00
N ASP A 194 -7.56 3.31 11.39
CA ASP A 194 -8.90 3.19 11.98
C ASP A 194 -9.43 1.75 11.82
N VAL A 195 -9.10 1.11 10.68
CA VAL A 195 -9.48 -0.28 10.36
C VAL A 195 -8.26 -0.98 9.77
N VAL A 196 -8.04 -2.22 10.19
CA VAL A 196 -7.02 -3.12 9.65
C VAL A 196 -7.72 -4.33 9.04
N ILE A 197 -7.59 -4.47 7.73
CA ILE A 197 -8.20 -5.55 6.96
C ILE A 197 -7.19 -6.67 6.81
N VAL A 198 -7.57 -7.87 7.21
CA VAL A 198 -6.77 -9.10 7.12
C VAL A 198 -7.48 -10.12 6.23
N ASN A 199 -6.71 -11.05 5.66
CA ASN A 199 -7.24 -12.04 4.70
C ASN A 199 -7.74 -13.34 5.36
N SER A 200 -7.52 -13.54 6.66
CA SER A 200 -7.90 -14.78 7.35
C SER A 200 -8.02 -14.60 8.86
N GLU A 201 -8.78 -15.48 9.50
CA GLU A 201 -8.86 -15.56 10.96
C GLU A 201 -7.50 -15.86 11.60
N TRP A 202 -6.66 -16.65 10.92
CA TRP A 202 -5.31 -16.92 11.41
C TRP A 202 -4.46 -15.65 11.45
N SER A 203 -4.45 -14.84 10.39
CA SER A 203 -3.77 -13.54 10.38
C SER A 203 -4.33 -12.60 11.46
N LYS A 204 -5.66 -12.58 11.65
CA LYS A 204 -6.31 -11.81 12.73
C LYS A 204 -5.75 -12.22 14.09
N GLN A 205 -5.69 -13.52 14.38
CA GLN A 205 -5.18 -14.03 15.65
C GLN A 205 -3.69 -13.72 15.86
N CYS A 206 -2.89 -13.75 14.80
CA CYS A 206 -1.49 -13.35 14.88
C CYS A 206 -1.35 -11.88 15.26
N LEU A 207 -2.13 -10.97 14.66
CA LEU A 207 -2.10 -9.56 14.99
C LEU A 207 -2.60 -9.25 16.40
N ILE A 208 -3.61 -9.97 16.89
CA ILE A 208 -4.07 -9.86 18.29
C ILE A 208 -2.93 -10.24 19.26
N LYS A 209 -2.19 -11.31 18.98
CA LYS A 209 -1.01 -11.70 19.78
C LYS A 209 0.08 -10.62 19.77
N GLU A 210 0.20 -9.87 18.68
CA GLU A 210 1.10 -8.71 18.58
C GLU A 210 0.55 -7.45 19.29
N GLY A 211 -0.61 -7.54 19.97
CA GLY A 211 -1.21 -6.45 20.72
C GLY A 211 -2.00 -5.46 19.86
N VAL A 212 -2.45 -5.87 18.67
CA VAL A 212 -3.38 -5.07 17.87
C VAL A 212 -4.78 -5.18 18.46
N ASP A 213 -5.46 -4.04 18.63
CA ASP A 213 -6.84 -4.00 19.13
C ASP A 213 -7.78 -4.74 18.16
N GLU A 214 -8.41 -5.79 18.67
CA GLU A 214 -9.34 -6.63 17.90
C GLU A 214 -10.47 -5.81 17.25
N ARG A 215 -10.92 -4.74 17.87
CA ARG A 215 -11.98 -3.87 17.37
C ARG A 215 -11.63 -3.16 16.06
N LYS A 216 -10.33 -3.07 15.74
CA LYS A 216 -9.85 -2.52 14.45
C LYS A 216 -9.76 -3.58 13.36
N LEU A 217 -9.82 -4.88 13.71
CA LEU A 217 -9.50 -5.99 12.81
C LEU A 217 -10.74 -6.52 12.11
N GLU A 218 -10.75 -6.41 10.78
CA GLU A 218 -11.81 -6.93 9.92
C GLU A 218 -11.26 -8.03 9.00
N VAL A 219 -11.92 -9.18 8.95
CA VAL A 219 -11.52 -10.29 8.07
C VAL A 219 -12.27 -10.19 6.76
N VAL A 220 -11.52 -10.01 5.68
CA VAL A 220 -12.03 -10.05 4.30
C VAL A 220 -11.26 -11.14 3.56
N PRO A 221 -11.82 -12.35 3.43
CA PRO A 221 -11.16 -13.47 2.74
C PRO A 221 -10.86 -13.14 1.28
N LEU A 222 -9.71 -13.59 0.79
CA LEU A 222 -9.31 -13.49 -0.62
C LEU A 222 -9.93 -14.63 -1.42
#